data_608191a04565348352f7a80599fcd7f8
#
_entry.id   608191a04565348352f7a80599fcd7f8
#
_cell.length_a   1.000
_cell.length_b   1.000
_cell.length_c   1.000
_cell.angle_alpha   90.00
_cell.angle_beta   90.00
_cell.angle_gamma   90.00
#
_symmetry.space_group_name_H-M   'P 1'
#
loop_
_entity.id
_entity.type
_entity.pdbx_description
1 polymer ?
#
loop_
_entity_poly.entity_id
_entity_poly.type
_entity_poly.pdbx_seq_one_letter_code
_entity_poly.pdbx_strand_id
1 'polypeptide(L)'
;MSSNTEGLINGVVFDLDNTLLDFMKMKQVAVRSAIRGMIEAGLKIEEDKSFDNIISLYEQIGWENQKVFDVFLENSIGYVDNKFLAAGVVAYRRAREANLLAYPNVNKTLIDLTKLGMKLAVVSDAPSREAWMR
;
A
#
# COMPACT_ATOMS: atom_id res chain seq x y z
N MET A 1 35.88 -34.29 19.24
CA MET A 1 35.29 -32.98 19.47
C MET A 1 34.26 -32.74 18.37
N SER A 2 33.02 -32.97 18.68
CA SER A 2 31.94 -32.58 17.80
C SER A 2 31.78 -31.03 17.91
N SER A 3 32.19 -30.32 16.88
CA SER A 3 31.83 -28.91 16.75
C SER A 3 30.29 -28.86 16.60
N ASN A 4 29.58 -28.50 17.66
CA ASN A 4 28.20 -28.15 17.60
C ASN A 4 28.10 -26.86 16.73
N THR A 5 28.01 -27.04 15.43
CA THR A 5 27.47 -26.07 14.52
C THR A 5 25.93 -26.11 14.58
N GLU A 6 25.36 -26.07 15.79
CA GLU A 6 23.96 -25.76 15.95
C GLU A 6 23.76 -24.35 15.42
N GLY A 7 23.16 -24.32 14.29
CA GLY A 7 22.66 -23.28 13.46
C GLY A 7 22.80 -21.83 13.94
N LEU A 8 23.97 -21.22 13.73
CA LEU A 8 24.09 -19.79 13.80
C LEU A 8 23.18 -19.18 12.68
N ILE A 9 22.22 -18.37 13.07
CA ILE A 9 21.41 -17.61 12.13
C ILE A 9 22.34 -16.63 11.41
N ASN A 10 22.43 -16.75 10.09
CA ASN A 10 23.31 -15.93 9.25
C ASN A 10 22.55 -14.91 8.40
N GLY A 11 21.23 -14.96 8.40
CA GLY A 11 20.41 -14.09 7.61
C GLY A 11 18.98 -14.00 8.13
N VAL A 12 18.30 -12.96 7.69
CA VAL A 12 16.89 -12.69 8.02
C VAL A 12 16.14 -12.39 6.72
N VAL A 13 15.00 -13.02 6.55
CA VAL A 13 14.07 -12.76 5.45
C VAL A 13 12.84 -12.06 6.02
N PHE A 14 12.52 -10.90 5.47
CA PHE A 14 11.37 -10.10 5.88
C PHE A 14 10.26 -10.22 4.84
N ASP A 15 9.02 -10.21 5.30
CA ASP A 15 7.88 -9.76 4.53
C ASP A 15 7.95 -8.24 4.37
N LEU A 16 7.28 -7.67 3.38
CA LEU A 16 7.34 -6.24 3.07
C LEU A 16 6.11 -5.50 3.65
N ASP A 17 4.94 -5.74 3.04
CA ASP A 17 3.72 -5.00 3.36
C ASP A 17 3.19 -5.39 4.74
N ASN A 18 2.86 -4.40 5.57
CA ASN A 18 2.43 -4.56 6.97
C ASN A 18 3.44 -5.26 7.88
N THR A 19 4.69 -5.38 7.45
CA THR A 19 5.82 -5.87 8.23
C THR A 19 6.91 -4.80 8.33
N LEU A 20 7.44 -4.34 7.21
CA LEU A 20 8.41 -3.24 7.14
C LEU A 20 7.73 -1.90 6.87
N LEU A 21 6.65 -1.91 6.10
CA LEU A 21 5.89 -0.73 5.69
C LEU A 21 4.45 -0.82 6.22
N ASP A 22 3.88 0.31 6.62
CA ASP A 22 2.47 0.42 6.99
C ASP A 22 1.62 0.57 5.72
N PHE A 23 1.43 -0.54 5.02
CA PHE A 23 0.68 -0.59 3.76
C PHE A 23 -0.78 -0.18 3.94
N MET A 24 -1.44 -0.67 4.99
CA MET A 24 -2.87 -0.38 5.21
C MET A 24 -3.10 1.09 5.52
N LYS A 25 -2.26 1.72 6.33
CA LYS A 25 -2.35 3.16 6.59
C LYS A 25 -2.14 3.97 5.31
N MET A 26 -1.10 3.65 4.55
CA MET A 26 -0.85 4.27 3.23
C MET A 26 -2.08 4.15 2.33
N LYS A 27 -2.66 2.95 2.24
CA LYS A 27 -3.82 2.66 1.39
C LYS A 27 -5.05 3.48 1.80
N GLN A 28 -5.35 3.51 3.09
CA GLN A 28 -6.50 4.25 3.62
C GLN A 28 -6.36 5.76 3.39
N VAL A 29 -5.19 6.33 3.65
CA VAL A 29 -4.93 7.76 3.39
C VAL A 29 -5.04 8.08 1.90
N ALA A 30 -4.51 7.22 1.04
CA ALA A 30 -4.59 7.39 -0.41
C ALA A 30 -6.04 7.33 -0.94
N VAL A 31 -6.85 6.40 -0.43
CA VAL A 31 -8.27 6.28 -0.79
C VAL A 31 -9.05 7.52 -0.36
N ARG A 32 -8.86 8.02 0.86
CA ARG A 32 -9.51 9.25 1.30
C ARG A 32 -9.12 10.46 0.45
N SER A 33 -7.85 10.55 0.09
CA SER A 33 -7.37 11.62 -0.80
C SER A 33 -8.00 11.54 -2.19
N ALA A 34 -8.16 10.31 -2.73
CA ALA A 34 -8.85 10.11 -4.00
C ALA A 34 -10.30 10.61 -3.97
N ILE A 35 -11.04 10.24 -2.92
CA ILE A 35 -12.44 10.66 -2.73
C ILE A 35 -12.53 12.18 -2.67
N ARG A 36 -11.68 12.82 -1.87
CA ARG A 36 -11.64 14.28 -1.77
C ARG A 36 -11.31 14.94 -3.12
N GLY A 37 -10.35 14.39 -3.86
CA GLY A 37 -10.05 14.86 -5.21
C GLY A 37 -11.24 14.76 -6.17
N MET A 38 -12.01 13.68 -6.11
CA MET A 38 -13.24 13.53 -6.89
C MET A 38 -14.32 14.53 -6.46
N ILE A 39 -14.49 14.75 -5.16
CA ILE A 39 -15.45 15.76 -4.63
C ILE A 39 -15.05 17.18 -5.06
N GLU A 40 -13.79 17.55 -4.95
CA GLU A 40 -13.27 18.83 -5.41
C GLU A 40 -13.45 19.05 -6.91
N ALA A 41 -13.39 17.96 -7.70
CA ALA A 41 -13.70 18.00 -9.12
C ALA A 41 -15.19 18.13 -9.43
N GLY A 42 -16.06 18.06 -8.41
CA GLY A 42 -17.50 18.27 -8.52
C GLY A 42 -18.37 17.01 -8.37
N LEU A 43 -17.78 15.85 -8.05
CA LEU A 43 -18.56 14.64 -7.81
C LEU A 43 -19.39 14.77 -6.52
N LYS A 44 -20.68 14.49 -6.63
CA LYS A 44 -21.65 14.61 -5.53
C LYS A 44 -21.75 13.28 -4.78
N ILE A 45 -20.85 13.06 -3.83
CA ILE A 45 -20.79 11.85 -2.99
C ILE A 45 -20.50 12.24 -1.54
N GLU A 46 -20.79 11.33 -0.61
CA GLU A 46 -20.47 11.46 0.81
C GLU A 46 -19.14 10.72 1.09
N GLU A 47 -18.20 11.38 1.81
CA GLU A 47 -16.82 10.90 1.96
C GLU A 47 -16.74 9.55 2.68
N ASP A 48 -17.38 9.41 3.85
CA ASP A 48 -17.21 8.22 4.69
C ASP A 48 -17.88 6.99 4.06
N LYS A 49 -19.06 7.14 3.50
CA LYS A 49 -19.75 6.08 2.78
C LYS A 49 -18.97 5.64 1.54
N SER A 50 -18.41 6.58 0.82
CA SER A 50 -17.57 6.30 -0.36
C SER A 50 -16.28 5.59 0.03
N PHE A 51 -15.69 5.96 1.16
CA PHE A 51 -14.51 5.29 1.70
C PHE A 51 -14.82 3.82 2.01
N ASP A 52 -15.89 3.53 2.74
CA ASP A 52 -16.28 2.16 3.07
C ASP A 52 -16.57 1.33 1.80
N ASN A 53 -17.23 1.93 0.81
CA ASN A 53 -17.50 1.27 -0.46
C ASN A 53 -16.23 0.93 -1.23
N ILE A 54 -15.26 1.84 -1.31
CA ILE A 54 -13.99 1.61 -2.01
C ILE A 54 -13.14 0.58 -1.27
N ILE A 55 -13.09 0.62 0.06
CA ILE A 55 -12.39 -0.40 0.85
C ILE A 55 -12.99 -1.77 0.60
N SER A 56 -14.33 -1.91 0.65
CA SER A 56 -15.02 -3.17 0.33
C SER A 56 -14.72 -3.66 -1.09
N LEU A 57 -14.61 -2.77 -2.07
CA LEU A 57 -14.22 -3.14 -3.42
C LEU A 57 -12.79 -3.71 -3.46
N TYR A 58 -11.84 -3.07 -2.78
CA TYR A 58 -10.47 -3.59 -2.67
C TYR A 58 -10.44 -4.98 -2.02
N GLU A 59 -11.24 -5.23 -0.98
CA GLU A 59 -11.35 -6.54 -0.33
C GLU A 59 -11.91 -7.62 -1.28
N GLN A 60 -12.86 -7.24 -2.14
CA GLN A 60 -13.51 -8.17 -3.07
C GLN A 60 -12.67 -8.48 -4.31
N ILE A 61 -12.03 -7.47 -4.91
CA ILE A 61 -11.38 -7.60 -6.22
C ILE A 61 -9.85 -7.52 -6.17
N GLY A 62 -9.28 -7.30 -4.97
CA GLY A 62 -7.84 -7.29 -4.72
C GLY A 62 -7.27 -5.91 -4.45
N TRP A 63 -6.38 -5.85 -3.47
CA TRP A 63 -5.74 -4.62 -2.99
C TRP A 63 -4.83 -3.93 -4.03
N GLU A 64 -4.39 -4.66 -5.05
CA GLU A 64 -3.57 -4.15 -6.15
C GLU A 64 -4.36 -3.89 -7.44
N ASN A 65 -5.68 -4.05 -7.40
CA ASN A 65 -6.52 -3.88 -8.59
C ASN A 65 -6.53 -2.41 -9.03
N GLN A 66 -6.24 -2.17 -10.31
CA GLN A 66 -6.13 -0.84 -10.91
C GLN A 66 -7.48 -0.25 -11.35
N LYS A 67 -8.57 -1.04 -11.29
CA LYS A 67 -9.90 -0.68 -11.76
C LYS A 67 -10.89 -0.34 -10.65
N VAL A 68 -10.45 -0.28 -9.40
CA VAL A 68 -11.33 -0.04 -8.25
C VAL A 68 -12.11 1.28 -8.39
N PHE A 69 -11.45 2.36 -8.82
CA PHE A 69 -12.12 3.65 -9.00
C PHE A 69 -13.07 3.67 -10.19
N ASP A 70 -12.75 2.94 -11.26
CA ASP A 70 -13.69 2.75 -12.39
C ASP A 70 -14.97 2.08 -11.90
N VAL A 71 -14.85 0.94 -11.19
CA VAL A 71 -15.99 0.20 -10.63
C VAL A 71 -16.77 1.06 -9.62
N PHE A 72 -16.07 1.81 -8.78
CA PHE A 72 -16.71 2.72 -7.82
C PHE A 72 -17.55 3.80 -8.52
N LEU A 73 -17.03 4.42 -9.58
CA LEU A 73 -17.76 5.43 -10.35
C LEU A 73 -18.98 4.83 -11.05
N GLU A 74 -18.83 3.67 -11.71
CA GLU A 74 -19.96 2.95 -12.31
C GLU A 74 -21.06 2.64 -11.30
N ASN A 75 -20.70 2.19 -10.10
CA ASN A 75 -21.66 1.91 -9.04
C ASN A 75 -22.31 3.17 -8.46
N SER A 76 -21.59 4.30 -8.43
CA SER A 76 -22.05 5.55 -7.79
C SER A 76 -22.88 6.42 -8.71
N ILE A 77 -22.50 6.54 -9.98
CA ILE A 77 -23.14 7.45 -10.96
C ILE A 77 -23.54 6.78 -12.28
N GLY A 78 -23.31 5.47 -12.42
CA GLY A 78 -23.74 4.65 -13.56
C GLY A 78 -22.77 4.66 -14.76
N TYR A 79 -21.69 5.39 -14.72
CA TYR A 79 -20.65 5.45 -15.77
C TYR A 79 -19.30 5.90 -15.22
N VAL A 80 -18.24 5.69 -16.00
CA VAL A 80 -16.90 6.19 -15.67
C VAL A 80 -16.71 7.57 -16.29
N ASP A 81 -16.70 8.59 -15.45
CA ASP A 81 -16.36 9.96 -15.86
C ASP A 81 -14.84 10.19 -15.73
N ASN A 82 -14.18 10.44 -16.84
CA ASN A 82 -12.71 10.61 -16.86
C ASN A 82 -12.23 11.81 -16.04
N LYS A 83 -13.03 12.87 -15.88
CA LYS A 83 -12.68 14.02 -15.04
C LYS A 83 -12.55 13.60 -13.59
N PHE A 84 -13.54 12.89 -13.07
CA PHE A 84 -13.53 12.40 -11.68
C PHE A 84 -12.50 11.32 -11.47
N LEU A 85 -12.39 10.38 -12.42
CA LEU A 85 -11.37 9.32 -12.36
C LEU A 85 -9.97 9.91 -12.30
N ALA A 86 -9.63 10.84 -13.18
CA ALA A 86 -8.32 11.48 -13.21
C ALA A 86 -8.01 12.23 -11.92
N ALA A 87 -8.97 13.02 -11.39
CA ALA A 87 -8.82 13.72 -10.12
C ALA A 87 -8.53 12.75 -8.97
N GLY A 88 -9.30 11.65 -8.89
CA GLY A 88 -9.11 10.61 -7.88
C GLY A 88 -7.75 9.92 -8.00
N VAL A 89 -7.36 9.51 -9.21
CA VAL A 89 -6.08 8.82 -9.45
C VAL A 89 -4.88 9.71 -9.11
N VAL A 90 -4.90 10.98 -9.49
CA VAL A 90 -3.81 11.93 -9.18
C VAL A 90 -3.69 12.14 -7.67
N ALA A 91 -4.80 12.39 -6.98
CA ALA A 91 -4.82 12.57 -5.53
C ALA A 91 -4.36 11.30 -4.80
N TYR A 92 -4.84 10.14 -5.23
CA TYR A 92 -4.42 8.83 -4.71
C TYR A 92 -2.90 8.63 -4.81
N ARG A 93 -2.33 8.83 -5.99
CA ARG A 93 -0.89 8.63 -6.22
C ARG A 93 -0.03 9.54 -5.36
N ARG A 94 -0.38 10.81 -5.26
CA ARG A 94 0.34 11.78 -4.41
C ARG A 94 0.31 11.37 -2.95
N ALA A 95 -0.86 11.02 -2.43
CA ALA A 95 -1.00 10.59 -1.04
C ALA A 95 -0.30 9.26 -0.76
N ARG A 96 -0.35 8.31 -1.70
CA ARG A 96 0.36 7.04 -1.60
C ARG A 96 1.86 7.25 -1.46
N GLU A 97 2.46 8.05 -2.32
CA GLU A 97 3.90 8.34 -2.29
C GLU A 97 4.30 9.07 -1.00
N ALA A 98 3.51 10.04 -0.56
CA ALA A 98 3.76 10.79 0.66
C ALA A 98 3.64 9.94 1.93
N ASN A 99 2.87 8.86 1.91
CA ASN A 99 2.61 7.98 3.05
C ASN A 99 3.28 6.60 2.93
N LEU A 100 4.16 6.41 1.96
CA LEU A 100 4.98 5.20 1.84
C LEU A 100 6.13 5.27 2.84
N LEU A 101 5.85 4.90 4.08
CA LEU A 101 6.76 5.01 5.21
C LEU A 101 6.97 3.65 5.88
N ALA A 102 8.21 3.40 6.28
CA ALA A 102 8.53 2.26 7.13
C ALA A 102 7.93 2.45 8.53
N TYR A 103 7.63 1.34 9.20
CA TYR A 103 7.28 1.37 10.63
C TYR A 103 8.42 1.98 11.45
N PRO A 104 8.11 2.54 12.65
CA PRO A 104 9.15 3.00 13.57
C PRO A 104 10.20 1.91 13.84
N ASN A 105 11.46 2.30 13.91
CA ASN A 105 12.62 1.44 14.18
C ASN A 105 13.00 0.44 13.07
N VAL A 106 12.30 0.35 11.95
CA VAL A 106 12.68 -0.55 10.85
C VAL A 106 14.08 -0.22 10.34
N ASN A 107 14.35 1.03 9.99
CA ASN A 107 15.67 1.45 9.50
C ASN A 107 16.76 1.13 10.51
N LYS A 108 16.55 1.42 11.80
CA LYS A 108 17.49 1.10 12.86
C LYS A 108 17.75 -0.41 12.94
N THR A 109 16.71 -1.22 12.91
CA THR A 109 16.83 -2.68 12.98
C THR A 109 17.61 -3.24 11.79
N LEU A 110 17.35 -2.77 10.58
CA LEU A 110 18.07 -3.22 9.38
C LEU A 110 19.56 -2.84 9.45
N ILE A 111 19.86 -1.64 9.94
CA ILE A 111 21.25 -1.19 10.14
C ILE A 111 21.94 -2.06 11.20
N ASP A 112 21.29 -2.30 12.33
CA ASP A 112 21.86 -3.10 13.42
C ASP A 112 22.15 -4.55 12.98
N LEU A 113 21.20 -5.17 12.25
CA LEU A 113 21.38 -6.51 11.68
C LEU A 113 22.55 -6.56 10.67
N THR A 114 22.66 -5.53 9.83
CA THR A 114 23.77 -5.43 8.88
C THR A 114 25.13 -5.29 9.58
N LYS A 115 25.20 -4.51 10.67
CA LYS A 115 26.41 -4.39 11.50
C LYS A 115 26.80 -5.71 12.17
N LEU A 116 25.84 -6.57 12.48
CA LEU A 116 26.07 -7.93 12.98
C LEU A 116 26.52 -8.92 11.90
N GLY A 117 26.67 -8.48 10.65
CA GLY A 117 27.06 -9.33 9.53
C GLY A 117 25.95 -10.21 8.98
N MET A 118 24.69 -9.94 9.34
CA MET A 118 23.55 -10.71 8.86
C MET A 118 23.27 -10.39 7.40
N LYS A 119 22.93 -11.41 6.62
CA LYS A 119 22.39 -11.25 5.27
C LYS A 119 20.90 -10.92 5.37
N LEU A 120 20.43 -9.92 4.62
CA LEU A 120 19.04 -9.47 4.63
C LEU A 120 18.41 -9.73 3.26
N ALA A 121 17.17 -10.19 3.28
CA ALA A 121 16.36 -10.39 2.10
C ALA A 121 14.90 -9.99 2.38
N VAL A 122 14.16 -9.69 1.33
CA VAL A 122 12.72 -9.43 1.38
C VAL A 122 12.01 -10.39 0.45
N VAL A 123 10.91 -10.99 0.92
CA VAL A 123 9.98 -11.79 0.13
C VAL A 123 8.61 -11.12 0.23
N SER A 124 8.01 -10.82 -0.91
CA SER A 124 6.71 -10.16 -1.00
C SER A 124 5.83 -10.87 -2.03
N ASP A 125 4.54 -10.98 -1.74
CA ASP A 125 3.49 -11.44 -2.66
C ASP A 125 2.91 -10.31 -3.53
N ALA A 126 3.37 -9.07 -3.33
CA ALA A 126 2.99 -7.95 -4.17
C ALA A 126 3.50 -8.13 -5.61
N PRO A 127 2.81 -7.54 -6.61
CA PRO A 127 3.34 -7.49 -7.98
C PRO A 127 4.76 -6.92 -7.99
N SER A 128 5.64 -7.50 -8.80
CA SER A 128 7.09 -7.20 -8.78
C SER A 128 7.38 -5.70 -8.84
N ARG A 129 6.77 -4.98 -9.79
CA ARG A 129 6.93 -3.53 -9.90
C ARG A 129 6.52 -2.78 -8.64
N GLU A 130 5.40 -3.14 -8.04
CA GLU A 130 4.88 -2.50 -6.82
C GLU A 130 5.80 -2.79 -5.62
N ALA A 131 6.29 -4.02 -5.50
CA ALA A 131 7.25 -4.41 -4.46
C ALA A 131 8.54 -3.58 -4.55
N TRP A 132 9.10 -3.42 -5.75
CA TRP A 132 10.30 -2.60 -5.95
C TRP A 132 10.07 -1.10 -5.68
N MET A 133 8.91 -0.57 -6.02
CA MET A 133 8.56 0.82 -5.68
C MET A 133 8.45 1.06 -4.16
N ARG A 134 8.07 0.04 -3.43
CA ARG A 134 7.97 0.08 -1.95
C ARG A 134 9.31 -0.15 -1.28
#